data_487341a977995e0b9fa01293a74ec671
#
_entry.id   487341a977995e0b9fa01293a74ec671
#
_cell.length_a   1.000
_cell.length_b   1.000
_cell.length_c   1.000
_cell.angle_alpha   90.00
_cell.angle_beta   90.00
_cell.angle_gamma   90.00
#
_symmetry.space_group_name_H-M   'P 1'
#
loop_
_entity.id
_entity.type
_entity.pdbx_description
1 polymer ?
#
loop_
_entity_poly.entity_id
_entity_poly.type
_entity_poly.pdbx_seq_one_letter_code
_entity_poly.pdbx_strand_id
1 'polypeptide(L)'
;YGTPEDFAWMINYLHKNKVGVILDWVPAHFPKDAHGLADFDGVPEYEYADPRMGEHPDWGTKIFDFGKNEVKNFLISNALFWIEHFHIDGLRVDAVASILYLDYGKKDGEWVPNEFGGNKNLQAVEFFKHLNSVVLGRNPGAVMIAEESTAWPKVTGEVEDDGLGFSLKWNMGWMHDFTEYMKLDPLFRKGAHYNMTFAMSYAYSEKYILVLSHDEVVHLKCSMINKMPGLGWEKFENLKAAYAFMMGHSGKKLLFMGQDFAQLREWSEKRELDWYLLAEKEHQQMQSWVRDLLHLYRRRKAFYEKDNTWEGFEWINADDRDRSIYSFVRHAKGGKQNLLFVISFTPVARDDYRVGVPKRKQ
;
A
#
# COMPACT_ATOMS: atom_id res chain seq x y z
N TYR A 1 1.31 20.40 -15.11
CA TYR A 1 2.51 19.56 -14.99
C TYR A 1 3.08 19.16 -16.37
N GLY A 2 2.70 19.82 -17.46
CA GLY A 2 3.12 19.52 -18.82
C GLY A 2 1.97 19.12 -19.73
N THR A 3 2.31 18.67 -20.93
CA THR A 3 1.37 18.26 -21.96
C THR A 3 1.09 16.76 -21.92
N PRO A 4 0.06 16.24 -22.61
CA PRO A 4 -0.14 14.79 -22.77
C PRO A 4 1.09 14.09 -23.40
N GLU A 5 1.78 14.78 -24.33
CA GLU A 5 3.00 14.29 -24.97
C GLU A 5 4.15 14.16 -23.96
N ASP A 6 4.31 15.11 -23.03
CA ASP A 6 5.30 15.04 -21.95
C ASP A 6 5.02 13.85 -21.03
N PHE A 7 3.76 13.60 -20.72
CA PHE A 7 3.34 12.46 -19.91
C PHE A 7 3.64 11.12 -20.63
N ALA A 8 3.26 11.02 -21.90
CA ALA A 8 3.57 9.83 -22.71
C ALA A 8 5.09 9.60 -22.84
N TRP A 9 5.87 10.69 -23.01
CA TRP A 9 7.33 10.62 -23.03
C TRP A 9 7.90 10.09 -21.71
N MET A 10 7.40 10.58 -20.57
CA MET A 10 7.82 10.13 -19.24
C MET A 10 7.57 8.64 -19.07
N ILE A 11 6.39 8.14 -19.42
CA ILE A 11 6.08 6.71 -19.33
C ILE A 11 7.01 5.89 -20.20
N ASN A 12 7.22 6.29 -21.45
CA ASN A 12 8.14 5.62 -22.37
C ASN A 12 9.59 5.62 -21.82
N TYR A 13 10.02 6.73 -21.21
CA TYR A 13 11.35 6.80 -20.57
C TYR A 13 11.49 5.81 -19.42
N LEU A 14 10.48 5.73 -18.55
CA LEU A 14 10.46 4.78 -17.44
C LEU A 14 10.48 3.33 -17.94
N HIS A 15 9.68 2.99 -18.94
CA HIS A 15 9.65 1.66 -19.56
C HIS A 15 11.00 1.27 -20.18
N LYS A 16 11.66 2.19 -20.89
CA LYS A 16 13.02 1.96 -21.41
C LYS A 16 14.03 1.63 -20.30
N ASN A 17 13.81 2.16 -19.10
CA ASN A 17 14.59 1.87 -17.90
C ASN A 17 14.05 0.68 -17.09
N LYS A 18 13.06 -0.06 -17.61
CA LYS A 18 12.43 -1.23 -16.97
C LYS A 18 11.74 -0.90 -15.64
N VAL A 19 11.15 0.26 -15.57
CA VAL A 19 10.31 0.73 -14.46
C VAL A 19 8.88 0.78 -14.95
N GLY A 20 7.99 0.00 -14.33
CA GLY A 20 6.55 0.07 -14.57
C GLY A 20 5.94 1.32 -13.92
N VAL A 21 4.80 1.74 -14.45
CA VAL A 21 4.08 2.94 -14.02
C VAL A 21 2.68 2.55 -13.52
N ILE A 22 2.39 2.90 -12.28
CA ILE A 22 1.05 2.76 -11.69
C ILE A 22 0.49 4.15 -11.44
N LEU A 23 -0.69 4.41 -11.99
CA LEU A 23 -1.38 5.67 -11.79
C LEU A 23 -2.29 5.59 -10.57
N ASP A 24 -2.28 6.61 -9.75
CA ASP A 24 -3.26 6.79 -8.68
C ASP A 24 -4.59 7.26 -9.29
N TRP A 25 -5.63 6.46 -9.15
CA TRP A 25 -6.93 6.66 -9.79
C TRP A 25 -8.04 6.77 -8.74
N VAL A 26 -8.83 7.84 -8.82
CA VAL A 26 -9.81 8.21 -7.80
C VAL A 26 -11.24 8.10 -8.34
N PRO A 27 -11.85 6.90 -8.39
CA PRO A 27 -13.27 6.73 -8.76
C PRO A 27 -14.22 6.92 -7.57
N ALA A 28 -13.70 7.12 -6.37
CA ALA A 28 -14.50 7.21 -5.15
C ALA A 28 -15.34 8.49 -5.10
N HIS A 29 -14.76 9.60 -5.53
CA HIS A 29 -15.37 10.89 -5.38
C HIS A 29 -14.78 11.92 -6.36
N PHE A 30 -15.46 13.07 -6.48
CA PHE A 30 -14.99 14.19 -7.29
C PHE A 30 -15.38 15.55 -6.65
N PRO A 31 -14.60 16.62 -6.95
CA PRO A 31 -14.81 17.93 -6.35
C PRO A 31 -16.08 18.60 -6.86
N LYS A 32 -16.56 19.60 -6.08
CA LYS A 32 -17.73 20.43 -6.43
C LYS A 32 -17.36 21.70 -7.20
N ASP A 33 -16.26 21.69 -7.94
CA ASP A 33 -15.82 22.83 -8.73
C ASP A 33 -16.85 23.17 -9.84
N ALA A 34 -17.12 24.46 -10.03
CA ALA A 34 -18.15 24.94 -10.97
C ALA A 34 -17.89 24.56 -12.44
N HIS A 35 -16.66 24.17 -12.78
CA HIS A 35 -16.26 23.70 -14.10
C HIS A 35 -16.12 22.17 -14.17
N GLY A 36 -16.45 21.46 -13.08
CA GLY A 36 -16.32 20.01 -12.95
C GLY A 36 -17.60 19.26 -13.30
N LEU A 37 -17.75 18.08 -12.70
CA LEU A 37 -18.84 17.14 -12.99
C LEU A 37 -20.06 17.32 -12.06
N ALA A 38 -19.91 18.03 -10.94
CA ALA A 38 -20.98 18.16 -9.96
C ALA A 38 -22.15 18.96 -10.56
N ASP A 39 -23.37 18.41 -10.46
CA ASP A 39 -24.60 19.00 -11.01
C ASP A 39 -24.41 19.47 -12.46
N PHE A 40 -23.81 18.63 -13.32
CA PHE A 40 -23.18 18.95 -14.59
C PHE A 40 -24.04 19.80 -15.54
N ASP A 41 -25.33 19.51 -15.66
CA ASP A 41 -26.31 20.28 -16.44
C ASP A 41 -27.40 20.91 -15.57
N GLY A 42 -27.12 21.06 -14.26
CA GLY A 42 -28.04 21.57 -13.25
C GLY A 42 -28.78 20.50 -12.46
N VAL A 43 -28.49 19.20 -12.74
CA VAL A 43 -28.99 18.05 -12.01
C VAL A 43 -27.88 17.04 -11.72
N PRO A 44 -28.07 16.10 -10.77
CA PRO A 44 -27.06 15.07 -10.44
C PRO A 44 -26.92 14.02 -11.58
N GLU A 45 -26.08 14.30 -12.57
CA GLU A 45 -25.82 13.37 -13.67
C GLU A 45 -24.83 12.27 -13.29
N TYR A 46 -23.72 12.64 -12.66
CA TYR A 46 -22.65 11.71 -12.29
C TYR A 46 -22.78 11.16 -10.87
N GLU A 47 -23.35 11.94 -9.97
CA GLU A 47 -23.53 11.59 -8.56
C GLU A 47 -24.91 11.00 -8.25
N TYR A 48 -25.03 10.36 -7.08
CA TYR A 48 -26.35 10.01 -6.53
C TYR A 48 -27.15 11.28 -6.20
N ALA A 49 -28.44 11.29 -6.54
CA ALA A 49 -29.34 12.42 -6.29
C ALA A 49 -29.63 12.66 -4.80
N ASP A 50 -29.70 11.60 -3.99
CA ASP A 50 -29.85 11.71 -2.55
C ASP A 50 -28.52 12.09 -1.90
N PRO A 51 -28.42 13.26 -1.22
CA PRO A 51 -27.16 13.70 -0.61
C PRO A 51 -26.58 12.70 0.41
N ARG A 52 -27.44 11.89 1.05
CA ARG A 52 -27.00 10.85 1.98
C ARG A 52 -26.23 9.72 1.29
N MET A 53 -26.42 9.55 -0.01
CA MET A 53 -25.64 8.63 -0.86
C MET A 53 -24.58 9.34 -1.69
N GLY A 54 -24.89 10.57 -2.14
CA GLY A 54 -24.11 11.33 -3.13
C GLY A 54 -23.04 12.24 -2.58
N GLU A 55 -22.82 12.30 -1.27
CA GLU A 55 -21.82 13.19 -0.67
C GLU A 55 -20.96 12.51 0.40
N HIS A 56 -19.67 12.89 0.42
CA HIS A 56 -18.76 12.66 1.54
C HIS A 56 -18.67 13.96 2.36
N PRO A 57 -19.35 14.05 3.54
CA PRO A 57 -19.37 15.27 4.33
C PRO A 57 -17.98 15.72 4.79
N ASP A 58 -17.13 14.78 5.23
CA ASP A 58 -15.78 15.05 5.74
C ASP A 58 -14.81 15.57 4.65
N TRP A 59 -15.03 15.17 3.40
CA TRP A 59 -14.17 15.57 2.27
C TRP A 59 -14.76 16.71 1.44
N GLY A 60 -16.05 17.00 1.62
CA GLY A 60 -16.78 18.01 0.87
C GLY A 60 -16.93 17.68 -0.62
N THR A 61 -16.91 16.40 -0.99
CA THR A 61 -16.92 15.90 -2.37
C THR A 61 -18.22 15.16 -2.70
N LYS A 62 -18.48 14.97 -4.02
CA LYS A 62 -19.58 14.15 -4.55
C LYS A 62 -19.15 12.70 -4.73
N ILE A 63 -20.09 11.77 -4.63
CA ILE A 63 -19.89 10.32 -4.84
C ILE A 63 -20.54 9.94 -6.17
N PHE A 64 -19.80 9.23 -7.03
CA PHE A 64 -20.32 8.70 -8.28
C PHE A 64 -21.49 7.73 -8.05
N ASP A 65 -22.53 7.83 -8.89
CA ASP A 65 -23.67 6.92 -8.88
C ASP A 65 -23.33 5.60 -9.60
N PHE A 66 -22.87 4.65 -8.84
CA PHE A 66 -22.52 3.31 -9.33
C PHE A 66 -23.75 2.49 -9.80
N GLY A 67 -24.97 2.98 -9.60
CA GLY A 67 -26.20 2.40 -10.12
C GLY A 67 -26.45 2.76 -11.58
N LYS A 68 -25.93 3.88 -12.07
CA LYS A 68 -26.09 4.32 -13.45
C LYS A 68 -25.11 3.61 -14.38
N ASN A 69 -25.60 3.00 -15.45
CA ASN A 69 -24.74 2.33 -16.44
C ASN A 69 -23.82 3.31 -17.18
N GLU A 70 -24.29 4.53 -17.42
CA GLU A 70 -23.55 5.62 -18.04
C GLU A 70 -22.34 6.01 -17.20
N VAL A 71 -22.52 6.14 -15.89
CA VAL A 71 -21.44 6.46 -14.93
C VAL A 71 -20.41 5.31 -14.83
N LYS A 72 -20.90 4.08 -14.74
CA LYS A 72 -20.02 2.89 -14.78
C LYS A 72 -19.20 2.84 -16.06
N ASN A 73 -19.85 3.09 -17.20
CA ASN A 73 -19.18 3.11 -18.51
C ASN A 73 -18.15 4.24 -18.59
N PHE A 74 -18.49 5.42 -18.08
CA PHE A 74 -17.54 6.56 -17.99
C PHE A 74 -16.30 6.18 -17.19
N LEU A 75 -16.46 5.61 -16.00
CA LEU A 75 -15.35 5.23 -15.12
C LEU A 75 -14.50 4.10 -15.73
N ILE A 76 -15.12 3.04 -16.27
CA ILE A 76 -14.40 1.93 -16.91
C ILE A 76 -13.65 2.42 -18.16
N SER A 77 -14.26 3.27 -18.97
CA SER A 77 -13.61 3.86 -20.15
C SER A 77 -12.42 4.74 -19.75
N ASN A 78 -12.55 5.49 -18.66
CA ASN A 78 -11.43 6.29 -18.13
C ASN A 78 -10.28 5.40 -17.63
N ALA A 79 -10.56 4.31 -16.93
CA ALA A 79 -9.53 3.36 -16.51
C ALA A 79 -8.80 2.75 -17.73
N LEU A 80 -9.53 2.32 -18.74
CA LEU A 80 -8.98 1.78 -19.98
C LEU A 80 -8.18 2.84 -20.77
N PHE A 81 -8.62 4.09 -20.77
CA PHE A 81 -7.91 5.18 -21.43
C PHE A 81 -6.46 5.32 -20.93
N TRP A 82 -6.27 5.30 -19.62
CA TRP A 82 -4.92 5.39 -19.05
C TRP A 82 -4.05 4.20 -19.42
N ILE A 83 -4.59 3.00 -19.38
CA ILE A 83 -3.85 1.76 -19.67
C ILE A 83 -3.60 1.59 -21.17
N GLU A 84 -4.65 1.74 -22.00
CA GLU A 84 -4.56 1.44 -23.44
C GLU A 84 -3.96 2.58 -24.26
N HIS A 85 -4.18 3.84 -23.85
CA HIS A 85 -3.69 5.01 -24.59
C HIS A 85 -2.32 5.48 -24.09
N PHE A 86 -2.11 5.55 -22.79
CA PHE A 86 -0.84 5.97 -22.20
C PHE A 86 0.07 4.81 -21.82
N HIS A 87 -0.38 3.57 -21.93
CA HIS A 87 0.38 2.35 -21.65
C HIS A 87 0.91 2.27 -20.20
N ILE A 88 0.16 2.79 -19.24
CA ILE A 88 0.50 2.55 -17.83
C ILE A 88 0.27 1.08 -17.46
N ASP A 89 1.02 0.58 -16.48
CA ASP A 89 1.04 -0.84 -16.12
C ASP A 89 -0.03 -1.20 -15.09
N GLY A 90 -0.70 -0.24 -14.51
CA GLY A 90 -1.77 -0.49 -13.57
C GLY A 90 -2.36 0.75 -12.91
N LEU A 91 -3.42 0.54 -12.17
CA LEU A 91 -4.11 1.57 -11.38
C LEU A 91 -4.08 1.21 -9.90
N ARG A 92 -3.77 2.19 -9.06
CA ARG A 92 -4.10 2.14 -7.65
C ARG A 92 -5.41 2.88 -7.45
N VAL A 93 -6.42 2.15 -6.99
CA VAL A 93 -7.78 2.65 -6.80
C VAL A 93 -7.89 3.20 -5.38
N ASP A 94 -8.10 4.50 -5.29
CA ASP A 94 -8.20 5.25 -4.05
C ASP A 94 -9.50 4.97 -3.32
N ALA A 95 -9.44 4.94 -1.98
CA ALA A 95 -10.57 4.96 -1.06
C ALA A 95 -11.66 3.91 -1.35
N VAL A 96 -11.27 2.69 -1.73
CA VAL A 96 -12.22 1.60 -2.09
C VAL A 96 -13.24 1.34 -0.98
N ALA A 97 -12.85 1.41 0.29
CA ALA A 97 -13.77 1.25 1.42
C ALA A 97 -14.92 2.27 1.38
N SER A 98 -14.65 3.52 1.00
CA SER A 98 -15.66 4.57 0.91
C SER A 98 -16.71 4.34 -0.19
N ILE A 99 -16.34 3.52 -1.20
CA ILE A 99 -17.23 3.11 -2.28
C ILE A 99 -18.07 1.89 -1.86
N LEU A 100 -17.46 0.95 -1.13
CA LEU A 100 -18.10 -0.31 -0.73
C LEU A 100 -19.11 -0.16 0.40
N TYR A 101 -18.96 0.87 1.27
CA TYR A 101 -19.81 1.06 2.44
C TYR A 101 -20.62 2.36 2.33
N LEU A 102 -21.96 2.22 2.39
CA LEU A 102 -22.92 3.34 2.32
C LEU A 102 -22.83 4.29 3.52
N ASP A 103 -22.39 3.78 4.66
CA ASP A 103 -22.23 4.48 5.94
C ASP A 103 -20.79 4.99 6.17
N TYR A 104 -19.88 4.86 5.20
CA TYR A 104 -18.50 5.29 5.37
C TYR A 104 -18.39 6.78 5.71
N GLY A 105 -17.80 7.10 6.87
CA GLY A 105 -17.66 8.49 7.35
C GLY A 105 -18.98 9.20 7.69
N LYS A 106 -20.09 8.47 7.87
CA LYS A 106 -21.41 9.01 8.13
C LYS A 106 -21.94 8.53 9.48
N LYS A 107 -22.77 9.35 10.11
CA LYS A 107 -23.46 9.03 11.36
C LYS A 107 -24.79 8.31 11.10
N ASP A 108 -25.34 7.74 12.15
CA ASP A 108 -26.68 7.16 12.09
C ASP A 108 -27.71 8.18 11.57
N GLY A 109 -28.50 7.76 10.57
CA GLY A 109 -29.48 8.61 9.88
C GLY A 109 -28.92 9.48 8.75
N GLU A 110 -27.60 9.55 8.56
CA GLU A 110 -26.95 10.30 7.49
C GLU A 110 -26.65 9.46 6.24
N TRP A 111 -27.08 8.21 6.20
CA TRP A 111 -26.90 7.29 5.09
C TRP A 111 -28.17 6.49 4.80
N VAL A 112 -28.26 5.86 3.62
CA VAL A 112 -29.40 5.07 3.18
C VAL A 112 -28.99 3.61 3.08
N PRO A 113 -29.67 2.68 3.77
CA PRO A 113 -29.42 1.26 3.64
C PRO A 113 -29.69 0.75 2.23
N ASN A 114 -29.03 -0.34 1.85
CA ASN A 114 -29.35 -1.07 0.63
C ASN A 114 -30.73 -1.77 0.72
N GLU A 115 -31.17 -2.37 -0.36
CA GLU A 115 -32.48 -3.06 -0.47
C GLU A 115 -32.69 -4.19 0.55
N PHE A 116 -31.63 -4.71 1.17
CA PHE A 116 -31.66 -5.72 2.22
C PHE A 116 -31.50 -5.14 3.63
N GLY A 117 -31.47 -3.80 3.76
CA GLY A 117 -31.28 -3.10 5.05
C GLY A 117 -29.85 -3.03 5.54
N GLY A 118 -28.86 -3.46 4.74
CA GLY A 118 -27.44 -3.43 5.09
C GLY A 118 -26.70 -2.18 4.60
N ASN A 119 -25.43 -2.05 5.03
CA ASN A 119 -24.57 -0.91 4.70
C ASN A 119 -23.67 -1.13 3.47
N LYS A 120 -23.75 -2.29 2.81
CA LYS A 120 -22.93 -2.55 1.62
C LYS A 120 -23.54 -1.88 0.39
N ASN A 121 -22.71 -1.17 -0.38
CA ASN A 121 -23.12 -0.65 -1.69
C ASN A 121 -23.02 -1.77 -2.75
N LEU A 122 -24.12 -2.47 -2.98
CA LEU A 122 -24.18 -3.62 -3.90
C LEU A 122 -23.87 -3.23 -5.34
N GLN A 123 -24.26 -2.03 -5.75
CA GLN A 123 -23.98 -1.48 -7.09
C GLN A 123 -22.47 -1.25 -7.29
N ALA A 124 -21.80 -0.79 -6.26
CA ALA A 124 -20.35 -0.60 -6.28
C ALA A 124 -19.59 -1.93 -6.27
N VAL A 125 -20.08 -2.95 -5.56
CA VAL A 125 -19.51 -4.31 -5.61
C VAL A 125 -19.52 -4.84 -7.05
N GLU A 126 -20.65 -4.74 -7.73
CA GLU A 126 -20.79 -5.17 -9.13
C GLU A 126 -19.93 -4.30 -10.07
N PHE A 127 -19.84 -3.00 -9.80
CA PHE A 127 -18.93 -2.10 -10.55
C PHE A 127 -17.47 -2.58 -10.46
N PHE A 128 -16.95 -2.89 -9.27
CA PHE A 128 -15.56 -3.35 -9.12
C PHE A 128 -15.30 -4.70 -9.79
N LYS A 129 -16.21 -5.65 -9.65
CA LYS A 129 -16.13 -6.94 -10.35
C LYS A 129 -16.05 -6.73 -11.87
N HIS A 130 -16.92 -5.89 -12.41
CA HIS A 130 -16.95 -5.59 -13.84
C HIS A 130 -15.69 -4.83 -14.27
N LEU A 131 -15.31 -3.77 -13.56
CA LEU A 131 -14.09 -2.99 -13.83
C LEU A 131 -12.86 -3.90 -13.93
N ASN A 132 -12.61 -4.69 -12.90
CA ASN A 132 -11.42 -5.55 -12.81
C ASN A 132 -11.46 -6.65 -13.90
N SER A 133 -12.61 -7.26 -14.17
CA SER A 133 -12.76 -8.25 -15.24
C SER A 133 -12.45 -7.65 -16.61
N VAL A 134 -12.97 -6.46 -16.91
CA VAL A 134 -12.75 -5.80 -18.20
C VAL A 134 -11.30 -5.35 -18.35
N VAL A 135 -10.76 -4.64 -17.35
CA VAL A 135 -9.40 -4.09 -17.41
C VAL A 135 -8.35 -5.20 -17.52
N LEU A 136 -8.40 -6.17 -16.62
CA LEU A 136 -7.41 -7.27 -16.60
C LEU A 136 -7.61 -8.25 -17.76
N GLY A 137 -8.83 -8.49 -18.18
CA GLY A 137 -9.14 -9.37 -19.33
C GLY A 137 -8.66 -8.78 -20.65
N ARG A 138 -8.77 -7.47 -20.84
CA ARG A 138 -8.31 -6.78 -22.06
C ARG A 138 -6.80 -6.51 -22.06
N ASN A 139 -6.20 -6.34 -20.88
CA ASN A 139 -4.82 -5.92 -20.73
C ASN A 139 -4.01 -6.93 -19.88
N PRO A 140 -3.66 -8.10 -20.41
CA PRO A 140 -2.88 -9.10 -19.67
C PRO A 140 -1.55 -8.52 -19.21
N GLY A 141 -1.30 -8.61 -17.89
CA GLY A 141 -0.10 -8.06 -17.26
C GLY A 141 -0.32 -6.71 -16.56
N ALA A 142 -1.44 -6.04 -16.79
CA ALA A 142 -1.83 -4.88 -15.98
C ALA A 142 -2.16 -5.31 -14.54
N VAL A 143 -2.06 -4.38 -13.60
CA VAL A 143 -2.39 -4.61 -12.19
C VAL A 143 -3.44 -3.61 -11.69
N MET A 144 -4.40 -4.11 -10.91
CA MET A 144 -5.40 -3.31 -10.22
C MET A 144 -5.16 -3.43 -8.73
N ILE A 145 -4.89 -2.32 -8.06
CA ILE A 145 -4.48 -2.27 -6.66
C ILE A 145 -5.55 -1.54 -5.86
N ALA A 146 -6.10 -2.18 -4.83
CA ALA A 146 -7.08 -1.54 -3.95
C ALA A 146 -6.40 -0.85 -2.76
N GLU A 147 -6.69 0.42 -2.53
CA GLU A 147 -6.57 1.00 -1.20
C GLU A 147 -7.89 0.74 -0.46
N GLU A 148 -7.88 -0.32 0.34
CA GLU A 148 -9.04 -0.76 1.12
C GLU A 148 -8.57 -1.07 2.54
N SER A 149 -9.05 -0.28 3.51
CA SER A 149 -8.56 -0.27 4.90
C SER A 149 -9.39 -1.11 5.86
N THR A 150 -10.49 -1.72 5.39
CA THR A 150 -11.42 -2.47 6.23
C THR A 150 -11.18 -3.98 6.16
N ALA A 151 -12.01 -4.74 6.87
CA ALA A 151 -12.03 -6.21 6.81
C ALA A 151 -12.92 -6.75 5.68
N TRP A 152 -13.14 -6.00 4.60
CA TRP A 152 -13.89 -6.52 3.45
C TRP A 152 -13.22 -7.78 2.90
N PRO A 153 -13.94 -8.90 2.77
CA PRO A 153 -13.35 -10.17 2.37
C PRO A 153 -13.12 -10.24 0.85
N LYS A 154 -12.13 -11.03 0.45
CA LYS A 154 -11.87 -11.38 -0.95
C LYS A 154 -11.71 -10.17 -1.89
N VAL A 155 -11.07 -9.08 -1.42
CA VAL A 155 -10.75 -7.94 -2.28
C VAL A 155 -9.88 -8.39 -3.46
N THR A 156 -8.91 -9.27 -3.20
CA THR A 156 -8.01 -9.85 -4.21
C THR A 156 -8.42 -11.27 -4.64
N GLY A 157 -9.63 -11.71 -4.27
CA GLY A 157 -10.21 -12.97 -4.71
C GLY A 157 -10.69 -12.88 -6.15
N GLU A 158 -10.76 -14.03 -6.83
CA GLU A 158 -11.30 -14.13 -8.18
C GLU A 158 -12.79 -13.76 -8.20
N VAL A 159 -13.25 -13.14 -9.29
CA VAL A 159 -14.64 -12.69 -9.43
C VAL A 159 -15.61 -13.88 -9.41
N GLU A 160 -15.20 -15.00 -9.99
CA GLU A 160 -15.95 -16.26 -10.03
C GLU A 160 -16.20 -16.87 -8.64
N ASP A 161 -15.31 -16.55 -7.68
CA ASP A 161 -15.42 -16.96 -6.28
C ASP A 161 -16.03 -15.87 -5.39
N ASP A 162 -16.78 -14.94 -5.98
CA ASP A 162 -17.39 -13.78 -5.30
C ASP A 162 -16.38 -12.77 -4.74
N GLY A 163 -15.17 -12.74 -5.28
CA GLY A 163 -14.17 -11.72 -4.99
C GLY A 163 -14.37 -10.45 -5.83
N LEU A 164 -13.65 -9.38 -5.47
CA LEU A 164 -13.71 -8.12 -6.23
C LEU A 164 -12.75 -8.10 -7.44
N GLY A 165 -11.83 -9.07 -7.55
CA GLY A 165 -10.94 -9.22 -8.70
C GLY A 165 -9.72 -8.29 -8.72
N PHE A 166 -9.40 -7.59 -7.63
CA PHE A 166 -8.17 -6.79 -7.57
C PHE A 166 -6.92 -7.68 -7.57
N SER A 167 -5.85 -7.20 -8.19
CA SER A 167 -4.56 -7.90 -8.22
C SER A 167 -3.86 -7.88 -6.86
N LEU A 168 -3.93 -6.75 -6.15
CA LEU A 168 -3.26 -6.50 -4.87
C LEU A 168 -4.12 -5.58 -3.99
N LYS A 169 -3.85 -5.62 -2.68
CA LYS A 169 -4.49 -4.75 -1.69
C LYS A 169 -3.43 -4.10 -0.77
N TRP A 170 -3.59 -2.84 -0.41
CA TRP A 170 -2.76 -2.20 0.61
C TRP A 170 -3.03 -2.80 1.99
N ASN A 171 -1.97 -3.09 2.75
CA ASN A 171 -2.07 -3.60 4.11
C ASN A 171 -1.95 -2.46 5.12
N MET A 172 -3.05 -1.79 5.39
CA MET A 172 -3.11 -0.68 6.35
C MET A 172 -2.95 -1.16 7.80
N GLY A 173 -3.44 -2.37 8.12
CA GLY A 173 -3.26 -2.98 9.45
C GLY A 173 -1.79 -3.21 9.80
N TRP A 174 -1.02 -3.81 8.88
CA TRP A 174 0.42 -3.95 9.04
C TRP A 174 1.12 -2.59 9.22
N MET A 175 0.76 -1.60 8.42
CA MET A 175 1.35 -0.27 8.48
C MET A 175 1.15 0.38 9.86
N HIS A 176 -0.06 0.26 10.41
CA HIS A 176 -0.37 0.75 11.76
C HIS A 176 0.49 0.06 12.83
N ASP A 177 0.44 -1.26 12.91
CA ASP A 177 1.18 -2.04 13.90
C ASP A 177 2.68 -1.79 13.80
N PHE A 178 3.21 -1.77 12.58
CA PHE A 178 4.62 -1.53 12.30
C PHE A 178 5.07 -0.14 12.75
N THR A 179 4.32 0.91 12.39
CA THR A 179 4.70 2.27 12.75
C THR A 179 4.55 2.54 14.24
N GLU A 180 3.53 2.01 14.89
CA GLU A 180 3.38 2.12 16.35
C GLU A 180 4.53 1.44 17.09
N TYR A 181 4.96 0.24 16.66
CA TYR A 181 6.12 -0.41 17.22
C TYR A 181 7.41 0.41 17.02
N MET A 182 7.62 0.93 15.81
CA MET A 182 8.85 1.63 15.48
C MET A 182 9.00 2.99 16.19
N LYS A 183 7.90 3.64 16.56
CA LYS A 183 7.90 4.89 17.36
C LYS A 183 8.35 4.67 18.81
N LEU A 184 8.23 3.45 19.32
CA LEU A 184 8.59 3.16 20.72
C LEU A 184 10.10 3.25 20.94
N ASP A 185 10.48 3.82 22.09
CA ASP A 185 11.84 3.65 22.59
C ASP A 185 12.16 2.15 22.68
N PRO A 186 13.37 1.72 22.27
CA PRO A 186 13.78 0.31 22.29
C PRO A 186 13.56 -0.39 23.63
N LEU A 187 13.64 0.34 24.75
CA LEU A 187 13.40 -0.19 26.09
C LEU A 187 11.97 -0.73 26.27
N PHE A 188 10.98 -0.14 25.59
CA PHE A 188 9.56 -0.49 25.72
C PHE A 188 9.07 -1.46 24.62
N ARG A 189 9.86 -1.73 23.59
CA ARG A 189 9.48 -2.57 22.43
C ARG A 189 9.07 -3.98 22.81
N LYS A 190 9.63 -4.54 23.89
CA LYS A 190 9.24 -5.85 24.39
C LYS A 190 7.75 -5.97 24.73
N GLY A 191 7.12 -4.88 25.17
CA GLY A 191 5.69 -4.82 25.48
C GLY A 191 4.78 -4.80 24.24
N ALA A 192 5.32 -4.37 23.09
CA ALA A 192 4.61 -4.29 21.82
C ALA A 192 5.13 -5.30 20.77
N HIS A 193 5.84 -6.34 21.20
CA HIS A 193 6.48 -7.32 20.32
C HIS A 193 5.50 -7.94 19.31
N TYR A 194 4.27 -8.15 19.73
CA TYR A 194 3.21 -8.73 18.92
C TYR A 194 2.83 -7.86 17.69
N ASN A 195 2.99 -6.55 17.76
CA ASN A 195 2.70 -5.66 16.62
C ASN A 195 3.49 -6.05 15.35
N MET A 196 4.72 -6.58 15.54
CA MET A 196 5.57 -6.99 14.42
C MET A 196 5.25 -8.38 13.87
N THR A 197 4.57 -9.22 14.64
CA THR A 197 4.28 -10.61 14.26
C THR A 197 2.82 -10.84 13.87
N PHE A 198 1.90 -9.98 14.34
CA PHE A 198 0.47 -10.14 14.15
C PHE A 198 0.05 -10.23 12.68
N ALA A 199 0.64 -9.40 11.84
CA ALA A 199 0.30 -9.38 10.42
C ALA A 199 0.46 -10.73 9.72
N MET A 200 1.34 -11.62 10.22
CA MET A 200 1.48 -12.96 9.67
C MET A 200 0.24 -13.84 9.91
N SER A 201 -0.60 -13.54 10.88
CA SER A 201 -1.84 -14.29 11.13
C SER A 201 -2.85 -14.18 9.98
N TYR A 202 -2.78 -13.08 9.20
CA TYR A 202 -3.67 -12.82 8.07
C TYR A 202 -2.94 -12.54 6.75
N ALA A 203 -1.60 -12.67 6.72
CA ALA A 203 -0.75 -12.28 5.58
C ALA A 203 -1.15 -12.90 4.23
N TYR A 204 -1.90 -14.00 4.24
CA TYR A 204 -2.33 -14.74 3.04
C TYR A 204 -3.84 -14.76 2.85
N SER A 205 -4.59 -13.95 3.61
CA SER A 205 -6.02 -13.75 3.36
C SER A 205 -6.27 -12.92 2.09
N GLU A 206 -5.31 -12.08 1.74
CA GLU A 206 -5.29 -11.25 0.54
C GLU A 206 -3.87 -11.21 -0.05
N LYS A 207 -3.72 -10.69 -1.27
CA LYS A 207 -2.42 -10.43 -1.89
C LYS A 207 -1.97 -9.02 -1.51
N TYR A 208 -1.22 -8.88 -0.43
CA TYR A 208 -0.92 -7.60 0.19
C TYR A 208 0.27 -6.85 -0.39
N ILE A 209 0.19 -5.51 -0.33
CA ILE A 209 1.32 -4.59 -0.39
C ILE A 209 1.52 -4.00 1.01
N LEU A 210 2.70 -4.11 1.57
CA LEU A 210 3.10 -3.42 2.79
C LEU A 210 3.40 -1.96 2.43
N VAL A 211 2.63 -1.04 3.00
CA VAL A 211 2.64 0.35 2.56
C VAL A 211 3.21 1.28 3.62
N LEU A 212 4.14 2.13 3.19
CA LEU A 212 4.53 3.35 3.89
C LEU A 212 4.28 4.50 2.89
N SER A 213 3.02 4.91 2.81
CA SER A 213 2.52 5.85 1.80
C SER A 213 2.74 7.32 2.19
N HIS A 214 2.20 8.22 1.38
CA HIS A 214 2.15 9.67 1.70
C HIS A 214 1.36 9.94 2.99
N ASP A 215 0.29 9.19 3.26
CA ASP A 215 -0.55 9.36 4.44
C ASP A 215 0.22 9.24 5.76
N GLU A 216 1.32 8.51 5.75
CA GLU A 216 2.15 8.34 6.94
C GLU A 216 3.13 9.50 7.19
N VAL A 217 3.29 10.40 6.24
CA VAL A 217 4.30 11.47 6.29
C VAL A 217 3.73 12.86 6.05
N VAL A 218 2.45 13.05 6.35
CA VAL A 218 1.69 14.30 6.23
C VAL A 218 0.89 14.59 7.50
N HIS A 219 0.30 15.77 7.60
CA HIS A 219 -0.67 16.15 8.62
C HIS A 219 -0.21 15.94 10.07
N LEU A 220 1.01 16.38 10.39
CA LEU A 220 1.63 16.28 11.72
C LEU A 220 1.92 14.86 12.19
N LYS A 221 1.99 13.90 11.26
CA LYS A 221 2.37 12.52 11.55
C LYS A 221 3.89 12.29 11.58
N CYS A 222 4.69 13.30 11.28
CA CYS A 222 6.14 13.30 11.10
C CYS A 222 6.62 12.50 9.85
N SER A 223 7.82 12.85 9.36
CA SER A 223 8.51 12.01 8.36
C SER A 223 8.93 10.66 8.96
N MET A 224 9.22 9.66 8.13
CA MET A 224 9.58 8.33 8.63
C MET A 224 10.79 8.34 9.57
N ILE A 225 11.83 9.11 9.25
CA ILE A 225 13.00 9.23 10.13
C ILE A 225 12.65 9.89 11.47
N ASN A 226 11.71 10.84 11.47
CA ASN A 226 11.31 11.54 12.69
C ASN A 226 10.29 10.74 13.54
N LYS A 227 9.74 9.66 13.04
CA LYS A 227 9.03 8.67 13.86
C LYS A 227 9.99 7.78 14.67
N MET A 228 11.24 7.65 14.23
CA MET A 228 12.22 6.83 14.91
C MET A 228 12.69 7.46 16.22
N PRO A 229 12.76 6.69 17.31
CA PRO A 229 13.31 7.17 18.59
C PRO A 229 14.81 7.37 18.53
N GLY A 230 15.34 8.07 19.51
CA GLY A 230 16.77 8.38 19.63
C GLY A 230 17.15 9.71 18.97
N LEU A 231 18.44 9.97 18.93
CA LEU A 231 19.02 11.20 18.40
C LEU A 231 20.04 10.88 17.29
N GLY A 232 20.15 11.79 16.31
CA GLY A 232 21.18 11.71 15.27
C GLY A 232 21.20 10.33 14.58
N TRP A 233 22.37 9.67 14.60
CA TRP A 233 22.62 8.40 13.93
C TRP A 233 21.69 7.24 14.40
N GLU A 234 21.21 7.27 15.64
CA GLU A 234 20.33 6.22 16.19
C GLU A 234 19.03 6.11 15.40
N LYS A 235 18.46 7.24 14.96
CA LYS A 235 17.27 7.26 14.11
C LYS A 235 17.51 6.55 12.78
N PHE A 236 18.68 6.78 12.16
CA PHE A 236 19.01 6.12 10.89
C PHE A 236 19.18 4.61 11.05
N GLU A 237 19.82 4.15 12.13
CA GLU A 237 19.96 2.71 12.38
C GLU A 237 18.61 2.04 12.68
N ASN A 238 17.72 2.71 13.42
CA ASN A 238 16.34 2.24 13.61
C ASN A 238 15.59 2.13 12.26
N LEU A 239 15.70 3.15 11.41
CA LEU A 239 15.03 3.16 10.10
C LEU A 239 15.60 2.11 9.15
N LYS A 240 16.91 1.87 9.16
CA LYS A 240 17.54 0.79 8.40
C LYS A 240 17.03 -0.58 8.83
N ALA A 241 16.93 -0.83 10.14
CA ALA A 241 16.38 -2.07 10.68
C ALA A 241 14.91 -2.25 10.31
N ALA A 242 14.12 -1.17 10.38
CA ALA A 242 12.71 -1.14 9.96
C ALA A 242 12.53 -1.55 8.50
N TYR A 243 13.30 -0.96 7.59
CA TYR A 243 13.21 -1.27 6.16
C TYR A 243 13.72 -2.68 5.84
N ALA A 244 14.75 -3.17 6.55
CA ALA A 244 15.18 -4.56 6.40
C ALA A 244 14.08 -5.54 6.80
N PHE A 245 13.37 -5.28 7.90
CA PHE A 245 12.23 -6.09 8.32
C PHE A 245 11.10 -6.05 7.29
N MET A 246 10.70 -4.85 6.86
CA MET A 246 9.68 -4.67 5.83
C MET A 246 10.03 -5.44 4.55
N MET A 247 11.28 -5.32 4.07
CA MET A 247 11.72 -6.03 2.86
C MET A 247 11.70 -7.55 3.03
N GLY A 248 12.07 -8.05 4.22
CA GLY A 248 12.03 -9.49 4.53
C GLY A 248 10.62 -10.06 4.70
N HIS A 249 9.66 -9.29 5.17
CA HIS A 249 8.29 -9.75 5.44
C HIS A 249 7.57 -10.17 4.14
N SER A 250 6.53 -11.02 4.25
CA SER A 250 5.67 -11.38 3.10
C SER A 250 4.86 -10.16 2.61
N GLY A 251 4.54 -10.14 1.32
CA GLY A 251 3.82 -9.05 0.65
C GLY A 251 4.74 -8.15 -0.17
N LYS A 252 4.16 -7.42 -1.15
CA LYS A 252 4.87 -6.40 -1.93
C LYS A 252 5.20 -5.19 -1.07
N LYS A 253 6.00 -4.26 -1.57
CA LYS A 253 6.53 -3.12 -0.79
C LYS A 253 6.22 -1.80 -1.47
N LEU A 254 5.87 -0.81 -0.65
CA LEU A 254 5.73 0.57 -1.09
C LEU A 254 6.47 1.49 -0.12
N LEU A 255 7.42 2.26 -0.63
CA LEU A 255 8.05 3.39 0.05
C LEU A 255 7.66 4.66 -0.70
N PHE A 256 7.13 5.65 0.01
CA PHE A 256 6.85 6.94 -0.58
C PHE A 256 8.14 7.73 -0.86
N MET A 257 8.11 8.61 -1.85
CA MET A 257 9.27 9.40 -2.27
C MET A 257 9.89 10.17 -1.11
N GLY A 258 11.22 10.23 -1.08
CA GLY A 258 12.00 10.86 -0.01
C GLY A 258 12.29 9.96 1.19
N GLN A 259 11.54 8.86 1.38
CA GLN A 259 11.81 7.90 2.44
C GLN A 259 13.12 7.12 2.20
N ASP A 260 13.51 6.96 0.95
CA ASP A 260 14.74 6.27 0.54
C ASP A 260 16.03 6.97 1.01
N PHE A 261 16.00 8.29 1.20
CA PHE A 261 17.11 9.04 1.76
C PHE A 261 16.79 9.71 3.11
N ALA A 262 15.72 9.27 3.79
CA ALA A 262 15.32 9.73 5.11
C ALA A 262 15.00 11.23 5.18
N GLN A 263 14.19 11.75 4.25
CA GLN A 263 13.74 13.16 4.27
C GLN A 263 13.27 13.58 5.67
N LEU A 264 13.73 14.74 6.15
CA LEU A 264 13.44 15.19 7.51
C LEU A 264 12.07 15.83 7.66
N ARG A 265 11.63 16.59 6.66
CA ARG A 265 10.32 17.25 6.69
C ARG A 265 9.23 16.30 6.21
N GLU A 266 8.01 16.52 6.68
CA GLU A 266 6.82 15.92 6.08
C GLU A 266 6.72 16.31 4.60
N TRP A 267 6.09 15.43 3.82
CA TRP A 267 5.81 15.72 2.42
C TRP A 267 4.80 16.87 2.26
N SER A 268 4.93 17.62 1.20
CA SER A 268 3.99 18.64 0.79
C SER A 268 4.04 18.81 -0.72
N GLU A 269 2.87 18.89 -1.35
CA GLU A 269 2.71 19.16 -2.78
C GLU A 269 3.22 20.56 -3.20
N LYS A 270 3.41 21.45 -2.23
CA LYS A 270 3.83 22.86 -2.48
C LYS A 270 5.34 23.03 -2.61
N ARG A 271 6.12 21.97 -2.43
CA ARG A 271 7.59 22.03 -2.47
C ARG A 271 8.19 20.73 -2.99
N GLU A 272 9.38 20.83 -3.54
CA GLU A 272 10.19 19.68 -3.91
C GLU A 272 10.71 18.92 -2.69
N LEU A 273 11.24 17.72 -2.90
CA LEU A 273 11.96 16.94 -1.89
C LEU A 273 13.24 17.67 -1.46
N ASP A 274 13.68 17.36 -0.25
CA ASP A 274 14.86 17.99 0.37
C ASP A 274 16.18 17.40 -0.18
N TRP A 275 16.40 17.50 -1.50
CA TRP A 275 17.56 16.92 -2.19
C TRP A 275 18.89 17.36 -1.63
N TYR A 276 18.97 18.54 -0.99
CA TYR A 276 20.18 19.05 -0.33
C TYR A 276 20.67 18.12 0.81
N LEU A 277 19.80 17.31 1.40
CA LEU A 277 20.17 16.33 2.43
C LEU A 277 21.14 15.28 1.90
N LEU A 278 21.16 15.02 0.59
CA LEU A 278 22.11 14.10 -0.02
C LEU A 278 23.55 14.61 -0.02
N ALA A 279 23.82 15.84 0.44
CA ALA A 279 25.15 16.30 0.76
C ALA A 279 25.67 15.71 2.11
N GLU A 280 24.75 15.27 2.98
CA GLU A 280 25.07 14.73 4.30
C GLU A 280 25.30 13.20 4.23
N LYS A 281 26.31 12.74 4.98
CA LYS A 281 26.78 11.34 4.93
C LYS A 281 25.71 10.33 5.32
N GLU A 282 24.96 10.61 6.38
CA GLU A 282 23.92 9.73 6.90
C GLU A 282 22.80 9.51 5.88
N HIS A 283 22.39 10.56 5.19
CA HIS A 283 21.36 10.49 4.14
C HIS A 283 21.87 9.72 2.90
N GLN A 284 23.11 9.91 2.50
CA GLN A 284 23.74 9.11 1.43
C GLN A 284 23.81 7.62 1.79
N GLN A 285 24.18 7.31 3.03
CA GLN A 285 24.23 5.93 3.52
C GLN A 285 22.84 5.30 3.55
N MET A 286 21.82 6.05 3.94
CA MET A 286 20.46 5.59 3.94
C MET A 286 19.97 5.27 2.51
N GLN A 287 20.22 6.16 1.57
CA GLN A 287 19.88 5.93 0.15
C GLN A 287 20.62 4.72 -0.41
N SER A 288 21.90 4.56 -0.07
CA SER A 288 22.66 3.39 -0.46
C SER A 288 22.09 2.09 0.13
N TRP A 289 21.67 2.13 1.39
CA TRP A 289 21.01 1.01 2.07
C TRP A 289 19.71 0.59 1.37
N VAL A 290 18.85 1.54 1.09
CA VAL A 290 17.58 1.26 0.38
C VAL A 290 17.85 0.71 -1.02
N ARG A 291 18.80 1.30 -1.75
CA ARG A 291 19.22 0.79 -3.07
C ARG A 291 19.70 -0.66 -2.99
N ASP A 292 20.50 -1.01 -2.00
CA ASP A 292 21.03 -2.36 -1.84
C ASP A 292 19.91 -3.35 -1.48
N LEU A 293 18.95 -2.95 -0.62
CA LEU A 293 17.76 -3.75 -0.32
C LEU A 293 16.90 -3.99 -1.57
N LEU A 294 16.69 -2.97 -2.41
CA LEU A 294 15.94 -3.11 -3.65
C LEU A 294 16.65 -4.02 -4.66
N HIS A 295 17.98 -3.92 -4.77
CA HIS A 295 18.76 -4.84 -5.59
C HIS A 295 18.70 -6.27 -5.07
N LEU A 296 18.77 -6.47 -3.75
CA LEU A 296 18.61 -7.77 -3.13
C LEU A 296 17.24 -8.35 -3.41
N TYR A 297 16.18 -7.53 -3.23
CA TYR A 297 14.78 -7.91 -3.50
C TYR A 297 14.59 -8.41 -4.93
N ARG A 298 15.13 -7.69 -5.93
CA ARG A 298 15.03 -8.09 -7.35
C ARG A 298 15.81 -9.35 -7.70
N ARG A 299 16.97 -9.59 -7.05
CA ARG A 299 17.87 -10.70 -7.40
C ARG A 299 17.55 -12.01 -6.70
N ARG A 300 16.89 -11.97 -5.55
CA ARG A 300 16.64 -13.15 -4.72
C ARG A 300 15.21 -13.63 -4.84
N LYS A 301 15.06 -14.80 -5.42
CA LYS A 301 13.75 -15.42 -5.71
C LYS A 301 12.88 -15.65 -4.47
N ALA A 302 13.50 -15.84 -3.30
CA ALA A 302 12.81 -15.99 -2.03
C ALA A 302 11.87 -14.82 -1.67
N PHE A 303 12.08 -13.62 -2.21
CA PHE A 303 11.22 -12.48 -1.95
C PHE A 303 9.89 -12.50 -2.71
N TYR A 304 9.81 -13.24 -3.84
CA TYR A 304 8.65 -13.11 -4.72
C TYR A 304 8.07 -14.42 -5.26
N GLU A 305 8.82 -15.53 -5.30
CA GLU A 305 8.32 -16.79 -5.91
C GLU A 305 7.18 -17.44 -5.12
N LYS A 306 7.17 -17.27 -3.80
CA LYS A 306 6.16 -17.81 -2.87
C LYS A 306 5.62 -16.73 -1.94
N ASP A 307 5.49 -15.51 -2.44
CA ASP A 307 5.20 -14.36 -1.58
C ASP A 307 3.79 -14.37 -1.00
N ASN A 308 2.86 -15.00 -1.69
CA ASN A 308 1.45 -15.06 -1.31
C ASN A 308 1.01 -16.44 -0.76
N THR A 309 1.95 -17.24 -0.26
CA THR A 309 1.66 -18.59 0.26
C THR A 309 2.44 -18.87 1.54
N TRP A 310 1.86 -19.71 2.41
CA TRP A 310 2.49 -20.11 3.66
C TRP A 310 3.86 -20.77 3.50
N GLU A 311 4.10 -21.46 2.39
CA GLU A 311 5.38 -22.09 2.11
C GLU A 311 6.51 -21.10 1.83
N GLY A 312 6.19 -19.81 1.65
CA GLY A 312 7.16 -18.74 1.38
C GLY A 312 7.79 -18.14 2.63
N PHE A 313 7.23 -18.40 3.82
CA PHE A 313 7.65 -17.78 5.07
C PHE A 313 7.66 -18.80 6.22
N GLU A 314 8.70 -18.77 7.04
CA GLU A 314 8.82 -19.61 8.23
C GLU A 314 9.45 -18.81 9.36
N TRP A 315 8.73 -18.68 10.50
CA TRP A 315 9.32 -18.15 11.70
C TRP A 315 10.36 -19.13 12.25
N ILE A 316 11.58 -18.66 12.50
CA ILE A 316 12.58 -19.39 13.29
C ILE A 316 12.36 -19.09 14.77
N ASN A 317 12.21 -17.82 15.10
CA ASN A 317 11.80 -17.38 16.43
C ASN A 317 10.99 -16.09 16.31
N ALA A 318 9.70 -16.20 16.62
CA ALA A 318 8.75 -15.07 16.62
C ALA A 318 8.59 -14.45 18.01
N ASP A 319 9.17 -15.02 19.08
CA ASP A 319 8.87 -14.66 20.48
C ASP A 319 10.12 -14.34 21.33
N ASP A 320 11.17 -13.83 20.71
CA ASP A 320 12.32 -13.30 21.47
C ASP A 320 12.07 -11.84 21.90
N ARG A 321 10.96 -11.64 22.61
CA ARG A 321 10.46 -10.32 23.01
C ARG A 321 11.39 -9.59 23.99
N ASP A 322 12.03 -10.31 24.91
CA ASP A 322 12.91 -9.70 25.90
C ASP A 322 14.15 -9.06 25.26
N ARG A 323 14.54 -9.54 24.08
CA ARG A 323 15.64 -9.00 23.30
C ARG A 323 15.17 -8.16 22.11
N SER A 324 13.87 -8.17 21.80
CA SER A 324 13.27 -7.56 20.62
C SER A 324 13.97 -8.00 19.32
N ILE A 325 14.21 -9.32 19.20
CA ILE A 325 14.81 -9.93 18.02
C ILE A 325 13.77 -10.80 17.32
N TYR A 326 13.76 -10.69 15.99
CA TYR A 326 12.92 -11.49 15.12
C TYR A 326 13.81 -12.30 14.17
N SER A 327 13.53 -13.59 14.03
CA SER A 327 14.23 -14.41 13.05
C SER A 327 13.24 -15.25 12.25
N PHE A 328 13.40 -15.24 10.93
CA PHE A 328 12.55 -15.95 9.99
C PHE A 328 13.29 -16.29 8.70
N VAL A 329 12.75 -17.24 7.96
CA VAL A 329 13.25 -17.63 6.64
C VAL A 329 12.25 -17.27 5.57
N ARG A 330 12.74 -16.73 4.47
CA ARG A 330 12.01 -16.64 3.20
C ARG A 330 12.45 -17.78 2.30
N HIS A 331 11.47 -18.53 1.80
CA HIS A 331 11.70 -19.70 0.97
C HIS A 331 11.49 -19.41 -0.52
N ALA A 332 12.44 -19.84 -1.36
CA ALA A 332 12.26 -19.90 -2.81
C ALA A 332 11.79 -21.29 -3.24
N LYS A 333 11.25 -21.38 -4.45
CA LYS A 333 10.96 -22.68 -5.09
C LYS A 333 12.25 -23.52 -5.17
N GLY A 334 12.17 -24.80 -4.81
CA GLY A 334 13.30 -25.71 -4.81
C GLY A 334 14.36 -25.47 -3.72
N GLY A 335 14.16 -24.54 -2.79
CA GLY A 335 14.97 -24.35 -1.59
C GLY A 335 16.41 -23.85 -1.77
N LYS A 336 16.84 -23.52 -3.00
CA LYS A 336 18.24 -23.17 -3.30
C LYS A 336 18.63 -21.71 -3.00
N GLN A 337 17.67 -20.83 -2.83
CA GLN A 337 17.87 -19.39 -2.61
C GLN A 337 17.10 -18.87 -1.41
N ASN A 338 16.96 -19.68 -0.38
CA ASN A 338 16.32 -19.26 0.85
C ASN A 338 17.15 -18.16 1.53
N LEU A 339 16.47 -17.24 2.21
CA LEU A 339 17.09 -16.15 2.93
C LEU A 339 16.70 -16.23 4.41
N LEU A 340 17.68 -16.21 5.30
CA LEU A 340 17.48 -16.06 6.74
C LEU A 340 17.57 -14.57 7.08
N PHE A 341 16.57 -14.11 7.82
CA PHE A 341 16.54 -12.78 8.44
C PHE A 341 16.71 -12.93 9.94
N VAL A 342 17.62 -12.14 10.50
CA VAL A 342 17.79 -11.97 11.94
C VAL A 342 17.91 -10.48 12.20
N ILE A 343 16.92 -9.90 12.88
CA ILE A 343 16.82 -8.46 13.04
C ILE A 343 16.65 -8.12 14.52
N SER A 344 17.55 -7.29 15.04
CA SER A 344 17.49 -6.74 16.39
C SER A 344 16.97 -5.32 16.37
N PHE A 345 15.98 -5.05 17.20
CA PHE A 345 15.40 -3.71 17.36
C PHE A 345 15.83 -3.01 18.66
N THR A 346 16.96 -3.43 19.23
CA THR A 346 17.58 -2.79 20.40
C THR A 346 19.04 -2.46 20.11
N PRO A 347 19.60 -1.39 20.70
CA PRO A 347 21.00 -1.00 20.50
C PRO A 347 21.99 -1.85 21.34
N VAL A 348 21.58 -3.03 21.78
CA VAL A 348 22.39 -3.92 22.61
C VAL A 348 23.18 -4.88 21.74
N ALA A 349 24.51 -4.85 21.81
CA ALA A 349 25.37 -5.83 21.16
C ALA A 349 25.17 -7.22 21.76
N ARG A 350 25.17 -8.26 20.91
CA ARG A 350 24.93 -9.66 21.30
C ARG A 350 25.90 -10.58 20.55
N ASP A 351 27.09 -10.71 21.09
CA ASP A 351 28.22 -11.37 20.43
C ASP A 351 27.98 -12.88 20.18
N ASP A 352 27.28 -13.56 21.09
CA ASP A 352 27.02 -15.01 21.01
C ASP A 352 25.55 -15.36 20.73
N TYR A 353 24.83 -14.52 19.97
CA TYR A 353 23.43 -14.81 19.65
C TYR A 353 23.31 -16.01 18.69
N ARG A 354 22.64 -17.08 19.15
CA ARG A 354 22.48 -18.32 18.38
C ARG A 354 21.10 -18.39 17.75
N VAL A 355 21.09 -18.72 16.47
CA VAL A 355 19.85 -18.91 15.68
C VAL A 355 19.81 -20.34 15.17
N GLY A 356 18.71 -21.05 15.48
CA GLY A 356 18.43 -22.35 14.87
C GLY A 356 18.05 -22.18 13.41
N VAL A 357 18.68 -22.94 12.53
CA VAL A 357 18.34 -22.91 11.10
C VAL A 357 17.86 -24.28 10.65
N PRO A 358 16.88 -24.35 9.70
CA PRO A 358 16.43 -25.63 9.16
C PRO A 358 17.61 -26.41 8.56
N LYS A 359 17.67 -27.71 8.83
CA LYS A 359 18.69 -28.59 8.20
C LYS A 359 18.56 -28.53 6.69
N ARG A 360 19.65 -28.27 6.00
CA ARG A 360 19.74 -28.45 4.56
C ARG A 360 19.47 -29.92 4.24
N LYS A 361 18.44 -30.22 3.44
CA LYS A 361 18.33 -31.54 2.82
C LYS A 361 19.53 -31.68 1.90
N GLN A 362 20.37 -32.68 2.15
CA GLN A 362 21.49 -33.03 1.30
C GLN A 362 21.03 -33.49 -0.08
#